data_8b7032e37a831e425b5105fb04ae68fd
#
_entry.id   8b7032e37a831e425b5105fb04ae68fd
#
_cell.length_a   1.000
_cell.length_b   1.000
_cell.length_c   1.000
_cell.angle_alpha   90.00
_cell.angle_beta   90.00
_cell.angle_gamma   90.00
#
_symmetry.space_group_name_H-M   'P 1'
#
loop_
_entity.id
_entity.type
_entity.pdbx_description
1 polymer ?
#
loop_
_entity_poly.entity_id
_entity_poly.type
_entity_poly.pdbx_seq_one_letter_code
_entity_poly.pdbx_strand_id
1 'polypeptide(L)'
;MEIIQELIAADAKRVVDPTLVLTADEWRKISDSSYTPQEEYILTYFLGEQPNGVKAILDKVQGVKIIAINNLFQDDYSEIGPGEFVDLIDHAKLILTDSFHASVFSMLLNSAFVVFDRHDDRYTTMNSRIENLLCTFQLEDRKYDEKIMERLYEKNYKKAYTILEKERASFMSFLNKTLKQ
;
A
#
# COMPACT_ATOMS: atom_id res chain seq x y z
N MET A 1 4.33 20.25 -5.01
CA MET A 1 5.56 21.05 -4.77
C MET A 1 5.36 22.50 -5.14
N GLU A 2 4.81 22.77 -6.30
CA GLU A 2 4.50 24.13 -6.77
C GLU A 2 3.77 24.96 -5.73
N ILE A 3 2.73 24.41 -5.10
CA ILE A 3 1.93 25.12 -4.08
C ILE A 3 2.79 25.61 -2.90
N ILE A 4 3.73 24.80 -2.39
CA ILE A 4 4.59 25.20 -1.26
C ILE A 4 5.58 26.28 -1.71
N GLN A 5 6.17 26.12 -2.90
CA GLN A 5 7.09 27.12 -3.46
C GLN A 5 6.39 28.45 -3.73
N GLU A 6 5.15 28.41 -4.25
CA GLU A 6 4.35 29.60 -4.49
C GLU A 6 3.92 30.30 -3.18
N LEU A 7 3.49 29.51 -2.17
CA LEU A 7 2.94 30.08 -0.93
C LEU A 7 4.00 30.64 0.02
N ILE A 8 5.17 30.02 0.12
CA ILE A 8 6.19 30.38 1.13
C ILE A 8 7.56 30.69 0.55
N ALA A 9 7.70 30.72 -0.78
CA ALA A 9 8.97 30.96 -1.48
C ALA A 9 10.16 30.13 -0.94
N ALA A 10 9.88 28.92 -0.39
CA ALA A 10 10.89 28.05 0.18
C ALA A 10 11.33 27.01 -0.83
N ASP A 11 12.60 26.65 -0.79
CA ASP A 11 13.17 25.54 -1.58
C ASP A 11 12.68 24.22 -0.96
N ALA A 12 11.54 23.72 -1.45
CA ALA A 12 10.92 22.47 -0.98
C ALA A 12 11.32 21.32 -1.89
N LYS A 13 11.83 20.24 -1.29
CA LYS A 13 12.16 19.00 -1.99
C LYS A 13 11.12 17.93 -1.67
N ARG A 14 10.58 17.31 -2.74
CA ARG A 14 9.75 16.10 -2.58
C ARG A 14 10.65 14.92 -2.22
N VAL A 15 10.28 14.19 -1.19
CA VAL A 15 10.94 12.97 -0.75
C VAL A 15 9.94 11.82 -0.71
N VAL A 16 10.44 10.59 -0.67
CA VAL A 16 9.60 9.41 -0.51
C VAL A 16 8.95 9.38 0.87
N ASP A 17 7.83 8.68 0.97
CA ASP A 17 7.19 8.42 2.26
C ASP A 17 8.19 7.71 3.21
N PRO A 18 8.27 8.09 4.49
CA PRO A 18 9.21 7.48 5.44
C PRO A 18 9.12 5.95 5.55
N THR A 19 7.93 5.36 5.33
CA THR A 19 7.76 3.91 5.34
C THR A 19 8.55 3.21 4.23
N LEU A 20 8.81 3.90 3.12
CA LEU A 20 9.59 3.39 2.01
C LEU A 20 11.12 3.48 2.23
N VAL A 21 11.57 4.17 3.27
CA VAL A 21 13.01 4.30 3.57
C VAL A 21 13.58 2.99 4.09
N LEU A 22 12.83 2.27 4.91
CA LEU A 22 13.19 0.95 5.41
C LEU A 22 13.00 -0.13 4.35
N THR A 23 13.83 -1.16 4.42
CA THR A 23 13.72 -2.33 3.55
C THR A 23 12.61 -3.28 4.00
N ALA A 24 12.19 -4.20 3.14
CA ALA A 24 11.26 -5.27 3.52
C ALA A 24 11.77 -6.07 4.72
N ASP A 25 13.07 -6.41 4.72
CA ASP A 25 13.66 -7.20 5.80
C ASP A 25 13.72 -6.44 7.14
N GLU A 26 13.85 -5.11 7.10
CA GLU A 26 13.75 -4.29 8.31
C GLU A 26 12.33 -4.26 8.84
N TRP A 27 11.33 -4.16 7.97
CA TRP A 27 9.92 -4.24 8.36
C TRP A 27 9.54 -5.61 8.90
N ARG A 28 10.05 -6.70 8.32
CA ARG A 28 9.83 -8.07 8.83
C ARG A 28 10.36 -8.29 10.24
N LYS A 29 11.31 -7.49 10.73
CA LYS A 29 11.81 -7.61 12.13
C LYS A 29 10.77 -7.24 13.18
N ILE A 30 9.77 -6.43 12.82
CA ILE A 30 8.67 -6.08 13.73
C ILE A 30 7.39 -6.87 13.43
N SER A 31 7.45 -7.81 12.48
CA SER A 31 6.32 -8.64 12.08
C SER A 31 5.82 -9.48 13.24
N ASP A 32 4.51 -9.55 13.42
CA ASP A 32 3.83 -10.35 14.44
C ASP A 32 2.73 -11.20 13.79
N SER A 33 2.90 -12.52 13.85
CA SER A 33 2.01 -13.48 13.20
C SER A 33 0.78 -13.87 14.02
N SER A 34 0.49 -13.18 15.12
CA SER A 34 -0.60 -13.53 16.04
C SER A 34 -1.98 -13.63 15.35
N TYR A 35 -2.19 -12.87 14.31
CA TYR A 35 -3.45 -12.84 13.53
C TYR A 35 -3.34 -13.52 12.16
N THR A 36 -2.15 -13.96 11.75
CA THR A 36 -1.93 -14.54 10.43
C THR A 36 -2.32 -16.03 10.41
N PRO A 37 -3.31 -16.43 9.60
CA PRO A 37 -3.71 -17.83 9.52
C PRO A 37 -2.68 -18.69 8.80
N GLN A 38 -2.75 -19.99 9.04
CA GLN A 38 -1.89 -20.97 8.34
C GLN A 38 -2.37 -21.26 6.90
N GLU A 39 -3.67 -21.11 6.66
CA GLU A 39 -4.26 -21.27 5.32
C GLU A 39 -4.11 -20.02 4.45
N GLU A 40 -4.14 -20.19 3.14
CA GLU A 40 -4.14 -19.07 2.19
C GLU A 40 -5.34 -18.14 2.41
N TYR A 41 -5.11 -16.83 2.33
CA TYR A 41 -6.16 -15.83 2.52
C TYR A 41 -6.02 -14.64 1.58
N ILE A 42 -7.13 -13.95 1.39
CA ILE A 42 -7.21 -12.62 0.79
C ILE A 42 -7.41 -11.62 1.91
N LEU A 43 -6.57 -10.59 1.93
CA LEU A 43 -6.69 -9.48 2.85
C LEU A 43 -7.51 -8.36 2.22
N THR A 44 -8.54 -7.88 2.89
CA THR A 44 -9.27 -6.67 2.51
C THR A 44 -9.06 -5.59 3.56
N TYR A 45 -8.67 -4.38 3.11
CA TYR A 45 -8.44 -3.24 3.98
C TYR A 45 -8.93 -1.97 3.32
N PHE A 46 -10.10 -1.49 3.71
CA PHE A 46 -10.75 -0.31 3.17
C PHE A 46 -10.98 0.73 4.27
N LEU A 47 -10.56 1.96 4.00
CA LEU A 47 -10.77 3.11 4.90
C LEU A 47 -12.06 3.86 4.55
N GLY A 48 -12.62 3.63 3.37
CA GLY A 48 -13.93 4.06 2.92
C GLY A 48 -14.91 2.90 2.79
N GLU A 49 -16.02 3.14 2.11
CA GLU A 49 -16.96 2.08 1.76
C GLU A 49 -16.31 1.09 0.77
N GLN A 50 -16.60 -0.19 0.97
CA GLN A 50 -16.04 -1.23 0.10
C GLN A 50 -16.63 -1.11 -1.32
N PRO A 51 -15.80 -0.93 -2.37
CA PRO A 51 -16.29 -0.80 -3.74
C PRO A 51 -16.94 -2.09 -4.27
N ASN A 52 -17.94 -1.96 -5.14
CA ASN A 52 -18.62 -3.10 -5.77
C ASN A 52 -17.68 -4.05 -6.53
N GLY A 53 -16.59 -3.54 -7.10
CA GLY A 53 -15.59 -4.34 -7.79
C GLY A 53 -14.89 -5.38 -6.90
N VAL A 54 -14.84 -5.18 -5.58
CA VAL A 54 -14.29 -6.15 -4.62
C VAL A 54 -15.10 -7.43 -4.64
N LYS A 55 -16.44 -7.34 -4.61
CA LYS A 55 -17.31 -8.51 -4.70
C LYS A 55 -17.07 -9.32 -5.97
N ALA A 56 -16.88 -8.65 -7.11
CA ALA A 56 -16.62 -9.32 -8.39
C ALA A 56 -15.32 -10.14 -8.36
N ILE A 57 -14.30 -9.67 -7.62
CA ILE A 57 -13.06 -10.44 -7.42
C ILE A 57 -13.31 -11.61 -6.47
N LEU A 58 -13.94 -11.38 -5.32
CA LEU A 58 -14.15 -12.39 -4.29
C LEU A 58 -15.05 -13.55 -4.79
N ASP A 59 -16.07 -13.25 -5.59
CA ASP A 59 -16.94 -14.26 -6.20
C ASP A 59 -16.19 -15.21 -7.16
N LYS A 60 -15.08 -14.75 -7.75
CA LYS A 60 -14.23 -15.57 -8.63
C LYS A 60 -13.17 -16.37 -7.89
N VAL A 61 -12.77 -15.92 -6.70
CA VAL A 61 -11.72 -16.56 -5.89
C VAL A 61 -12.39 -17.41 -4.81
N GLN A 62 -13.09 -18.47 -5.21
CA GLN A 62 -13.79 -19.35 -4.28
C GLN A 62 -12.81 -20.20 -3.46
N GLY A 63 -13.19 -20.50 -2.22
CA GLY A 63 -12.47 -21.43 -1.33
C GLY A 63 -11.22 -20.85 -0.64
N VAL A 64 -11.00 -19.53 -0.73
CA VAL A 64 -9.92 -18.84 -0.01
C VAL A 64 -10.53 -18.05 1.15
N LYS A 65 -9.90 -18.11 2.32
CA LYS A 65 -10.31 -17.32 3.50
C LYS A 65 -10.21 -15.83 3.20
N ILE A 66 -11.15 -15.06 3.70
CA ILE A 66 -11.13 -13.59 3.60
C ILE A 66 -10.90 -13.04 4.99
N ILE A 67 -9.88 -12.20 5.13
CA ILE A 67 -9.60 -11.41 6.32
C ILE A 67 -9.93 -9.96 5.99
N ALA A 68 -10.84 -9.37 6.74
CA ALA A 68 -11.22 -7.97 6.59
C ALA A 68 -10.70 -7.17 7.80
N ILE A 69 -9.69 -6.33 7.57
CA ILE A 69 -9.26 -5.33 8.54
C ILE A 69 -10.12 -4.07 8.36
N ASN A 70 -10.38 -3.34 9.42
CA ASN A 70 -11.20 -2.11 9.43
C ASN A 70 -12.70 -2.29 9.29
N ASN A 71 -13.19 -3.46 9.47
CA ASN A 71 -14.59 -3.55 9.84
C ASN A 71 -14.65 -3.20 11.33
N LEU A 72 -14.80 -1.90 11.66
CA LEU A 72 -14.85 -1.36 13.03
C LEU A 72 -15.91 -2.03 13.94
N PHE A 73 -16.64 -2.98 13.39
CA PHE A 73 -17.72 -3.71 14.03
C PHE A 73 -17.51 -5.23 14.06
N GLN A 74 -16.36 -5.74 13.57
CA GLN A 74 -15.99 -7.15 13.69
C GLN A 74 -14.87 -7.28 14.74
N ASP A 75 -15.20 -7.92 15.85
CA ASP A 75 -14.37 -7.96 17.08
C ASP A 75 -12.99 -8.62 16.91
N ASP A 76 -12.79 -9.48 15.89
CA ASP A 76 -11.59 -10.31 15.79
C ASP A 76 -10.31 -9.57 15.33
N TYR A 77 -10.45 -8.39 14.70
CA TYR A 77 -9.30 -7.65 14.13
C TYR A 77 -9.22 -6.18 14.59
N SER A 78 -9.90 -5.84 15.68
CA SER A 78 -9.92 -4.47 16.24
C SER A 78 -8.60 -4.07 16.91
N GLU A 79 -7.76 -5.03 17.28
CA GLU A 79 -6.51 -4.83 18.02
C GLU A 79 -5.24 -5.00 17.16
N ILE A 80 -5.38 -5.00 15.82
CA ILE A 80 -4.22 -5.13 14.92
C ILE A 80 -3.32 -3.91 15.05
N GLY A 81 -2.11 -4.14 15.52
CA GLY A 81 -1.02 -3.17 15.55
C GLY A 81 -0.19 -3.17 14.25
N PRO A 82 0.87 -2.34 14.21
CA PRO A 82 1.73 -2.25 13.03
C PRO A 82 2.45 -3.55 12.67
N GLY A 83 2.84 -4.35 13.67
CA GLY A 83 3.53 -5.63 13.45
C GLY A 83 2.64 -6.66 12.77
N GLU A 84 1.44 -6.83 13.28
CA GLU A 84 0.43 -7.73 12.73
C GLU A 84 -0.04 -7.28 11.35
N PHE A 85 -0.16 -5.97 11.13
CA PHE A 85 -0.50 -5.41 9.82
C PHE A 85 0.56 -5.74 8.77
N VAL A 86 1.84 -5.61 9.11
CA VAL A 86 2.96 -5.97 8.22
C VAL A 86 2.92 -7.46 7.91
N ASP A 87 2.73 -8.31 8.92
CA ASP A 87 2.69 -9.76 8.76
C ASP A 87 1.52 -10.21 7.88
N LEU A 88 0.33 -9.67 8.13
CA LEU A 88 -0.87 -9.95 7.33
C LEU A 88 -0.70 -9.53 5.86
N ILE A 89 0.01 -8.46 5.55
CA ILE A 89 0.29 -8.06 4.17
C ILE A 89 1.34 -8.98 3.53
N ASP A 90 2.40 -9.32 4.26
CA ASP A 90 3.51 -10.12 3.74
C ASP A 90 3.05 -11.54 3.33
N HIS A 91 2.12 -12.11 4.09
CA HIS A 91 1.63 -13.48 3.89
C HIS A 91 0.32 -13.58 3.08
N ALA A 92 -0.34 -12.46 2.76
CA ALA A 92 -1.56 -12.49 1.97
C ALA A 92 -1.31 -12.99 0.54
N LYS A 93 -2.22 -13.84 0.05
CA LYS A 93 -2.25 -14.26 -1.34
C LYS A 93 -2.60 -13.10 -2.28
N LEU A 94 -3.48 -12.22 -1.83
CA LEU A 94 -3.94 -11.02 -2.53
C LEU A 94 -4.41 -9.98 -1.52
N ILE A 95 -4.09 -8.72 -1.76
CA ILE A 95 -4.60 -7.59 -0.97
C ILE A 95 -5.54 -6.75 -1.83
N LEU A 96 -6.74 -6.46 -1.31
CA LEU A 96 -7.71 -5.55 -1.91
C LEU A 96 -7.85 -4.34 -1.00
N THR A 97 -7.57 -3.14 -1.49
CA THR A 97 -7.48 -1.97 -0.61
C THR A 97 -7.76 -0.63 -1.30
N ASP A 98 -8.15 0.38 -0.53
CA ASP A 98 -8.15 1.79 -0.90
C ASP A 98 -7.11 2.58 -0.06
N SER A 99 -6.23 1.88 0.65
CA SER A 99 -5.26 2.48 1.55
C SER A 99 -3.92 2.73 0.86
N PHE A 100 -3.40 3.94 1.01
CA PHE A 100 -2.06 4.29 0.57
C PHE A 100 -0.99 3.40 1.23
N HIS A 101 -1.02 3.25 2.55
CA HIS A 101 0.00 2.45 3.25
C HIS A 101 -0.12 0.94 2.96
N ALA A 102 -1.33 0.41 2.79
CA ALA A 102 -1.45 -0.98 2.35
C ALA A 102 -0.84 -1.20 0.97
N SER A 103 -1.01 -0.26 0.03
CA SER A 103 -0.37 -0.31 -1.29
C SER A 103 1.16 -0.21 -1.20
N VAL A 104 1.67 0.68 -0.33
CA VAL A 104 3.12 0.82 -0.05
C VAL A 104 3.70 -0.49 0.46
N PHE A 105 3.11 -1.07 1.51
CA PHE A 105 3.60 -2.32 2.09
C PHE A 105 3.44 -3.50 1.14
N SER A 106 2.37 -3.56 0.36
CA SER A 106 2.19 -4.62 -0.65
C SER A 106 3.32 -4.61 -1.69
N MET A 107 3.66 -3.44 -2.22
CA MET A 107 4.81 -3.30 -3.11
C MET A 107 6.12 -3.67 -2.39
N LEU A 108 6.35 -3.13 -1.19
CA LEU A 108 7.60 -3.29 -0.46
C LEU A 108 7.87 -4.75 -0.07
N LEU A 109 6.83 -5.47 0.38
CA LEU A 109 6.88 -6.87 0.82
C LEU A 109 6.70 -7.87 -0.34
N ASN A 110 6.58 -7.39 -1.58
CA ASN A 110 6.35 -8.22 -2.76
C ASN A 110 5.05 -9.03 -2.71
N SER A 111 3.98 -8.43 -2.24
CA SER A 111 2.65 -9.05 -2.15
C SER A 111 1.75 -8.59 -3.29
N ALA A 112 0.92 -9.49 -3.84
CA ALA A 112 -0.02 -9.14 -4.89
C ALA A 112 -1.11 -8.22 -4.34
N PHE A 113 -1.44 -7.14 -5.05
CA PHE A 113 -2.49 -6.23 -4.59
C PHE A 113 -3.28 -5.62 -5.74
N VAL A 114 -4.48 -5.19 -5.41
CA VAL A 114 -5.34 -4.36 -6.24
C VAL A 114 -5.79 -3.17 -5.40
N VAL A 115 -5.60 -1.98 -5.94
CA VAL A 115 -6.02 -0.75 -5.28
C VAL A 115 -7.24 -0.15 -5.97
N PHE A 116 -8.17 0.31 -5.17
CA PHE A 116 -9.43 0.92 -5.58
C PHE A 116 -9.45 2.41 -5.27
N ASP A 117 -10.22 3.16 -6.06
CA ASP A 117 -10.53 4.55 -5.69
C ASP A 117 -11.46 4.57 -4.49
N ARG A 118 -11.17 5.47 -3.56
CA ARG A 118 -12.07 5.75 -2.44
C ARG A 118 -13.22 6.63 -2.92
N HIS A 119 -14.42 6.14 -2.77
CA HIS A 119 -15.65 6.88 -3.07
C HIS A 119 -16.15 7.58 -1.80
N ASP A 120 -15.61 8.75 -1.50
CA ASP A 120 -16.12 9.64 -0.47
C ASP A 120 -15.83 11.08 -0.93
N ASP A 121 -16.87 11.88 -1.08
CA ASP A 121 -16.79 13.29 -1.53
C ASP A 121 -15.85 14.16 -0.67
N ARG A 122 -15.58 13.72 0.56
CA ARG A 122 -14.70 14.41 1.51
C ARG A 122 -13.21 14.08 1.32
N TYR A 123 -12.85 13.05 0.52
CA TYR A 123 -11.49 12.51 0.46
C TYR A 123 -10.92 12.39 -0.96
N THR A 124 -11.33 13.23 -1.90
CA THR A 124 -10.77 13.27 -3.27
C THR A 124 -9.24 13.41 -3.28
N THR A 125 -8.67 14.07 -2.26
CA THR A 125 -7.22 14.21 -2.08
C THR A 125 -6.50 12.91 -1.78
N MET A 126 -7.18 11.89 -1.24
CA MET A 126 -6.54 10.61 -0.90
C MET A 126 -6.28 9.76 -2.16
N ASN A 127 -7.16 9.81 -3.16
CA ASN A 127 -6.96 9.13 -4.42
C ASN A 127 -5.72 9.67 -5.15
N SER A 128 -5.46 10.98 -5.08
CA SER A 128 -4.27 11.58 -5.69
C SER A 128 -2.95 11.08 -5.08
N ARG A 129 -2.91 10.73 -3.78
CA ARG A 129 -1.72 10.14 -3.15
C ARG A 129 -1.45 8.74 -3.69
N ILE A 130 -2.49 7.93 -3.87
CA ILE A 130 -2.39 6.58 -4.44
C ILE A 130 -1.97 6.68 -5.92
N GLU A 131 -2.60 7.56 -6.70
CA GLU A 131 -2.24 7.79 -8.09
C GLU A 131 -0.77 8.22 -8.24
N ASN A 132 -0.30 9.13 -7.40
CA ASN A 132 1.10 9.53 -7.38
C ASN A 132 2.04 8.37 -7.01
N LEU A 133 1.65 7.48 -6.08
CA LEU A 133 2.41 6.29 -5.74
C LEU A 133 2.52 5.37 -6.97
N LEU A 134 1.38 5.01 -7.55
CA LEU A 134 1.33 4.10 -8.70
C LEU A 134 2.13 4.67 -9.88
N CYS A 135 1.93 5.94 -10.22
CA CYS A 135 2.67 6.60 -11.29
C CYS A 135 4.18 6.65 -11.01
N THR A 136 4.60 7.02 -9.79
CA THR A 136 6.01 7.09 -9.41
C THR A 136 6.70 5.74 -9.57
N PHE A 137 6.05 4.67 -9.17
CA PHE A 137 6.63 3.32 -9.17
C PHE A 137 6.26 2.47 -10.39
N GLN A 138 5.55 3.05 -11.37
CA GLN A 138 5.08 2.38 -12.59
C GLN A 138 4.24 1.14 -12.27
N LEU A 139 3.25 1.32 -11.41
CA LEU A 139 2.33 0.30 -10.89
C LEU A 139 0.86 0.63 -11.21
N GLU A 140 0.60 1.43 -12.25
CA GLU A 140 -0.75 1.84 -12.64
C GLU A 140 -1.64 0.62 -12.99
N ASP A 141 -1.00 -0.48 -13.39
CA ASP A 141 -1.65 -1.76 -13.64
C ASP A 141 -2.20 -2.45 -12.37
N ARG A 142 -1.86 -1.94 -11.18
CA ARG A 142 -2.44 -2.41 -9.91
C ARG A 142 -3.74 -1.70 -9.54
N LYS A 143 -4.10 -0.62 -10.24
CA LYS A 143 -5.41 0.01 -10.05
C LYS A 143 -6.51 -0.88 -10.62
N TYR A 144 -7.64 -0.98 -9.89
CA TYR A 144 -8.78 -1.76 -10.32
C TYR A 144 -9.32 -1.28 -11.67
N ASP A 145 -9.43 -2.21 -12.60
CA ASP A 145 -10.12 -2.07 -13.89
C ASP A 145 -10.76 -3.42 -14.28
N GLU A 146 -11.52 -3.45 -15.37
CA GLU A 146 -12.19 -4.66 -15.85
C GLU A 146 -11.22 -5.79 -16.22
N LYS A 147 -9.97 -5.47 -16.56
CA LYS A 147 -8.93 -6.42 -16.96
C LYS A 147 -8.09 -6.91 -15.77
N ILE A 148 -8.29 -6.36 -14.57
CA ILE A 148 -7.51 -6.73 -13.39
C ILE A 148 -7.54 -8.23 -13.10
N MET A 149 -8.63 -8.91 -13.50
CA MET A 149 -8.81 -10.34 -13.31
C MET A 149 -7.73 -11.20 -13.99
N GLU A 150 -7.12 -10.70 -15.06
CA GLU A 150 -6.07 -11.41 -15.80
C GLU A 150 -4.72 -11.37 -15.08
N ARG A 151 -4.56 -10.41 -14.12
CA ARG A 151 -3.30 -10.09 -13.46
C ARG A 151 -3.35 -9.98 -11.93
N LEU A 152 -4.42 -10.53 -11.31
CA LEU A 152 -4.67 -10.42 -9.85
C LEU A 152 -3.44 -10.77 -8.99
N TYR A 153 -2.76 -11.85 -9.35
CA TYR A 153 -1.65 -12.40 -8.56
C TYR A 153 -0.26 -12.03 -9.09
N GLU A 154 -0.19 -11.16 -10.09
CA GLU A 154 1.10 -10.72 -10.61
C GLU A 154 1.87 -9.87 -9.60
N LYS A 155 3.18 -10.13 -9.48
CA LYS A 155 4.11 -9.47 -8.56
C LYS A 155 5.33 -8.95 -9.35
N ASN A 156 5.10 -8.19 -10.42
CA ASN A 156 6.18 -7.68 -11.26
C ASN A 156 6.67 -6.30 -10.79
N TYR A 157 7.36 -6.25 -9.66
CA TYR A 157 7.83 -5.00 -9.04
C TYR A 157 9.30 -4.65 -9.33
N LYS A 158 9.96 -5.35 -10.27
CA LYS A 158 11.38 -5.11 -10.56
C LYS A 158 11.70 -3.65 -10.91
N LYS A 159 10.85 -3.02 -11.71
CA LYS A 159 11.01 -1.59 -12.07
C LYS A 159 10.76 -0.71 -10.85
N ALA A 160 9.72 -0.99 -10.08
CA ALA A 160 9.39 -0.26 -8.87
C ALA A 160 10.55 -0.28 -7.86
N TYR A 161 11.19 -1.42 -7.65
CA TYR A 161 12.37 -1.52 -6.77
C TYR A 161 13.56 -0.73 -7.29
N THR A 162 13.80 -0.71 -8.60
CA THR A 162 14.87 0.12 -9.17
C THR A 162 14.63 1.62 -8.93
N ILE A 163 13.36 2.05 -9.01
CA ILE A 163 12.97 3.43 -8.70
C ILE A 163 13.11 3.69 -7.19
N LEU A 164 12.64 2.76 -6.35
CA LEU A 164 12.69 2.87 -4.90
C LEU A 164 14.13 3.07 -4.39
N GLU A 165 15.10 2.33 -4.91
CA GLU A 165 16.50 2.49 -4.51
C GLU A 165 17.04 3.90 -4.84
N LYS A 166 16.66 4.47 -5.99
CA LYS A 166 17.03 5.84 -6.35
C LYS A 166 16.38 6.87 -5.41
N GLU A 167 15.11 6.67 -5.08
CA GLU A 167 14.38 7.55 -4.18
C GLU A 167 14.95 7.49 -2.75
N ARG A 168 15.30 6.31 -2.24
CA ARG A 168 16.01 6.13 -0.97
C ARG A 168 17.33 6.86 -0.93
N ALA A 169 18.16 6.67 -1.97
CA ALA A 169 19.44 7.37 -2.07
C ALA A 169 19.27 8.90 -2.09
N SER A 170 18.26 9.40 -2.81
CA SER A 170 17.91 10.82 -2.85
C SER A 170 17.46 11.35 -1.49
N PHE A 171 16.61 10.59 -0.76
CA PHE A 171 16.17 10.91 0.59
C PHE A 171 17.34 10.96 1.57
N MET A 172 18.20 9.95 1.58
CA MET A 172 19.38 9.89 2.47
C MET A 172 20.37 11.01 2.19
N SER A 173 20.58 11.36 0.92
CA SER A 173 21.40 12.50 0.53
C SER A 173 20.84 13.83 1.05
N PHE A 174 19.53 14.03 0.92
CA PHE A 174 18.83 15.20 1.46
C PHE A 174 18.95 15.27 2.98
N LEU A 175 18.66 14.19 3.69
CA LEU A 175 18.72 14.12 5.15
C LEU A 175 20.12 14.43 5.67
N ASN A 176 21.16 13.80 5.09
CA ASN A 176 22.56 14.04 5.46
C ASN A 176 23.00 15.49 5.25
N LYS A 177 22.51 16.14 4.19
CA LYS A 177 22.81 17.56 3.92
C LYS A 177 22.14 18.47 4.94
N THR A 178 20.89 18.15 5.33
CA THR A 178 20.10 18.97 6.26
C THR A 178 20.57 18.83 7.71
N LEU A 179 20.98 17.62 8.14
CA LEU A 179 21.43 17.36 9.51
C LEU A 179 22.87 17.81 9.80
N LYS A 180 23.65 18.15 8.76
CA LYS A 180 25.03 18.66 8.91
C LYS A 180 25.11 20.18 8.97
N GLN A 181 23.99 20.86 8.90
CA GLN A 181 23.86 22.31 9.12
C GLN A 181 23.53 22.60 10.59
#